data_7d10067bc82339b0ded92bfc0f8f8338
#
_entry.id   7d10067bc82339b0ded92bfc0f8f8338
#
_cell.length_a   1.000
_cell.length_b   1.000
_cell.length_c   1.000
_cell.angle_alpha   90.00
_cell.angle_beta   90.00
_cell.angle_gamma   90.00
#
_symmetry.space_group_name_H-M   'P 1'
#
loop_
_entity.id
_entity.type
_entity.pdbx_description
1 polymer ?
#
loop_
_entity_poly.entity_id
_entity_poly.type
_entity_poly.pdbx_seq_one_letter_code
_entity_poly.pdbx_strand_id
1 'polypeptide(L)'
;MFFKIESLKPVNICSVIMKELIPAKVISNKQITTNAWLLTFPRSFEFIAGQVIGITLDKRDEPRLYSIASGVNHDEVWILYTVKSDGLLTPQLAKVKPGDEIYITKPFGNFICKEEKAVWIATGTGIAPFASMFFSGQFQNKTLIQGNRLKEGLYFHEEFREQMPGSYIPCCSREPADGCFTGRVTQYLETLGNPDSNIPYYLCGSAEMVVDVRDLLIKRGVPFQNIQAEIFF
;
A
#
# COMPACT_ATOMS: atom_id res chain seq x y z
N MET A 1 -31.95 21.07 26.04
CA MET A 1 -32.21 19.82 25.32
C MET A 1 -30.87 19.20 24.99
N PHE A 2 -30.36 18.31 25.86
CA PHE A 2 -29.03 17.72 25.74
C PHE A 2 -29.12 16.49 24.85
N PHE A 3 -28.53 16.51 23.66
CA PHE A 3 -28.34 15.32 22.85
C PHE A 3 -27.22 14.47 23.45
N LYS A 4 -27.59 13.32 23.95
CA LYS A 4 -26.70 12.27 24.43
C LYS A 4 -25.98 11.70 23.20
N ILE A 5 -24.67 11.99 23.07
CA ILE A 5 -23.81 11.29 22.11
C ILE A 5 -23.63 9.88 22.67
N GLU A 6 -24.36 8.91 22.10
CA GLU A 6 -24.08 7.50 22.35
C GLU A 6 -22.70 7.20 21.80
N SER A 7 -21.77 6.90 22.70
CA SER A 7 -20.43 6.43 22.38
C SER A 7 -20.57 5.11 21.60
N LEU A 8 -20.40 5.16 20.28
CA LEU A 8 -20.12 3.97 19.50
C LEU A 8 -18.85 3.34 20.09
N LYS A 9 -19.02 2.22 20.80
CA LYS A 9 -17.88 1.39 21.24
C LYS A 9 -17.04 1.09 20.01
N PRO A 10 -15.71 1.29 20.04
CA PRO A 10 -14.88 0.89 18.93
C PRO A 10 -15.15 -0.61 18.67
N VAL A 11 -15.68 -0.92 17.50
CA VAL A 11 -15.79 -2.31 17.05
C VAL A 11 -14.36 -2.82 17.06
N ASN A 12 -14.10 -3.81 17.91
CA ASN A 12 -12.76 -4.36 18.04
C ASN A 12 -12.47 -5.14 16.75
N ILE A 13 -11.86 -4.44 15.78
CA ILE A 13 -11.57 -4.95 14.44
C ILE A 13 -10.80 -6.27 14.55
N CYS A 14 -9.89 -6.40 15.52
CA CYS A 14 -9.21 -7.64 15.87
C CYS A 14 -10.17 -8.81 16.12
N SER A 15 -11.27 -8.60 16.86
CA SER A 15 -12.20 -9.69 17.21
C SER A 15 -13.06 -10.18 16.02
N VAL A 16 -13.19 -9.36 14.98
CA VAL A 16 -13.92 -9.72 13.74
C VAL A 16 -12.96 -10.44 12.77
N ILE A 17 -11.71 -10.01 12.69
CA ILE A 17 -10.69 -10.58 11.79
C ILE A 17 -10.31 -12.01 12.19
N MET A 18 -10.27 -12.32 13.48
CA MET A 18 -9.90 -13.64 14.01
C MET A 18 -10.94 -14.75 13.74
N LYS A 19 -12.12 -14.44 13.19
CA LYS A 19 -13.24 -15.42 13.16
C LYS A 19 -13.17 -16.44 12.03
N GLU A 20 -12.42 -16.22 10.96
CA GLU A 20 -12.39 -17.17 9.84
C GLU A 20 -11.08 -17.08 9.07
N LEU A 21 -10.06 -17.88 9.48
CA LEU A 21 -8.82 -18.02 8.76
C LEU A 21 -8.97 -19.08 7.66
N ILE A 22 -8.67 -18.68 6.44
CA ILE A 22 -8.74 -19.49 5.23
C ILE A 22 -7.33 -20.02 4.92
N PRO A 23 -7.11 -21.33 4.75
CA PRO A 23 -5.82 -21.83 4.30
C PRO A 23 -5.57 -21.44 2.84
N ALA A 24 -4.33 -21.03 2.53
CA ALA A 24 -3.89 -20.74 1.19
C ALA A 24 -2.51 -21.39 0.94
N LYS A 25 -2.35 -22.03 -0.21
CA LYS A 25 -1.06 -22.65 -0.60
C LYS A 25 -0.22 -21.62 -1.35
N VAL A 26 1.01 -21.46 -0.93
CA VAL A 26 1.97 -20.56 -1.57
C VAL A 26 2.33 -21.05 -2.96
N ILE A 27 2.21 -20.19 -3.97
CA ILE A 27 2.70 -20.42 -5.33
C ILE A 27 4.16 -20.02 -5.42
N SER A 28 4.49 -18.82 -4.94
CA SER A 28 5.87 -18.34 -4.89
C SER A 28 6.10 -17.38 -3.74
N ASN A 29 7.33 -17.29 -3.29
CA ASN A 29 7.78 -16.33 -2.31
C ASN A 29 9.19 -15.91 -2.71
N LYS A 30 9.30 -14.81 -3.47
CA LYS A 30 10.53 -14.38 -4.10
C LYS A 30 11.08 -13.14 -3.44
N GLN A 31 12.36 -13.17 -3.11
CA GLN A 31 13.08 -11.96 -2.74
C GLN A 31 13.28 -11.12 -4.01
N ILE A 32 12.80 -9.88 -4.01
CA ILE A 32 12.85 -8.96 -5.16
C ILE A 32 13.88 -7.85 -4.98
N THR A 33 14.25 -7.54 -3.74
CA THR A 33 15.39 -6.68 -3.40
C THR A 33 16.07 -7.23 -2.14
N THR A 34 17.10 -6.54 -1.64
CA THR A 34 17.86 -6.97 -0.45
C THR A 34 16.97 -7.30 0.75
N ASN A 35 15.84 -6.59 0.94
CA ASN A 35 14.97 -6.75 2.11
C ASN A 35 13.47 -6.88 1.76
N ALA A 36 13.11 -6.85 0.48
CA ALA A 36 11.72 -6.95 0.05
C ALA A 36 11.43 -8.25 -0.68
N TRP A 37 10.24 -8.75 -0.45
CA TRP A 37 9.73 -10.02 -0.95
C TRP A 37 8.36 -9.84 -1.59
N LEU A 38 8.09 -10.67 -2.59
CA LEU A 38 6.78 -10.81 -3.20
C LEU A 38 6.28 -12.24 -2.98
N LEU A 39 5.27 -12.36 -2.13
CA LEU A 39 4.54 -13.60 -1.85
C LEU A 39 3.35 -13.70 -2.79
N THR A 40 3.15 -14.86 -3.42
CA THR A 40 1.98 -15.12 -4.26
C THR A 40 1.28 -16.41 -3.85
N PHE A 41 -0.06 -16.41 -3.94
CA PHE A 41 -0.92 -17.56 -3.71
C PHE A 41 -2.20 -17.45 -4.54
N PRO A 42 -2.96 -18.55 -4.77
CA PRO A 42 -4.17 -18.52 -5.58
C PRO A 42 -5.24 -17.61 -4.97
N ARG A 43 -5.91 -16.83 -5.80
CA ARG A 43 -7.04 -16.01 -5.38
C ARG A 43 -8.28 -16.88 -5.19
N SER A 44 -8.78 -16.97 -3.97
CA SER A 44 -9.97 -17.73 -3.60
C SER A 44 -11.15 -16.86 -3.14
N PHE A 45 -11.04 -15.53 -3.36
CA PHE A 45 -12.05 -14.54 -2.93
C PHE A 45 -12.10 -13.36 -3.90
N GLU A 46 -13.21 -12.64 -3.88
CA GLU A 46 -13.31 -11.33 -4.53
C GLU A 46 -12.86 -10.23 -3.58
N PHE A 47 -12.25 -9.17 -4.14
CA PHE A 47 -11.82 -8.01 -3.38
C PHE A 47 -11.93 -6.73 -4.21
N ILE A 48 -11.84 -5.59 -3.54
CA ILE A 48 -11.76 -4.27 -4.17
C ILE A 48 -10.31 -3.79 -4.08
N ALA A 49 -9.77 -3.27 -5.18
CA ALA A 49 -8.40 -2.74 -5.22
C ALA A 49 -8.16 -1.70 -4.12
N GLY A 50 -7.07 -1.87 -3.37
CA GLY A 50 -6.75 -1.09 -2.18
C GLY A 50 -7.11 -1.76 -0.85
N GLN A 51 -7.83 -2.89 -0.86
CA GLN A 51 -8.11 -3.65 0.35
C GLN A 51 -6.88 -4.40 0.88
N VAL A 52 -6.98 -4.77 2.15
CA VAL A 52 -5.97 -5.53 2.90
C VAL A 52 -6.48 -6.92 3.25
N ILE A 53 -5.55 -7.83 3.54
CA ILE A 53 -5.80 -9.11 4.20
C ILE A 53 -4.90 -9.27 5.41
N GLY A 54 -5.32 -10.06 6.38
CA GLY A 54 -4.46 -10.56 7.45
C GLY A 54 -3.75 -11.83 7.00
N ILE A 55 -2.49 -12.00 7.38
CA ILE A 55 -1.69 -13.21 7.13
C ILE A 55 -1.08 -13.69 8.43
N THR A 56 -1.10 -15.00 8.67
CA THR A 56 -0.36 -15.67 9.72
C THR A 56 0.13 -17.04 9.27
N LEU A 57 1.12 -17.60 9.96
CA LEU A 57 1.63 -18.97 9.76
C LEU A 57 1.05 -19.97 10.75
N ASP A 58 0.47 -19.49 11.85
CA ASP A 58 -0.20 -20.32 12.85
C ASP A 58 -1.58 -19.72 13.16
N LYS A 59 -2.62 -20.54 13.16
CA LYS A 59 -4.00 -20.09 13.46
C LYS A 59 -4.19 -19.52 14.87
N ARG A 60 -3.25 -19.76 15.76
CA ARG A 60 -3.24 -19.24 17.14
C ARG A 60 -2.64 -17.84 17.24
N ASP A 61 -1.89 -17.42 16.21
CA ASP A 61 -1.26 -16.11 16.17
C ASP A 61 -2.19 -15.08 15.54
N GLU A 62 -2.05 -13.83 16.00
CA GLU A 62 -2.77 -12.70 15.43
C GLU A 62 -2.25 -12.39 14.01
N PRO A 63 -3.11 -12.42 12.98
CA PRO A 63 -2.70 -12.10 11.62
C PRO A 63 -2.15 -10.68 11.49
N ARG A 64 -1.09 -10.50 10.70
CA ARG A 64 -0.56 -9.19 10.33
C ARG A 64 -1.18 -8.73 9.02
N LEU A 65 -1.47 -7.43 8.93
CA LEU A 65 -2.18 -6.83 7.80
C LEU A 65 -1.22 -6.50 6.66
N TYR A 66 -1.64 -6.84 5.45
CA TYR A 66 -0.93 -6.53 4.21
C TYR A 66 -1.92 -6.07 3.15
N SER A 67 -1.59 -4.99 2.47
CA SER A 67 -2.37 -4.58 1.29
C SER A 67 -2.12 -5.56 0.15
N ILE A 68 -3.20 -5.91 -0.54
CA ILE A 68 -3.14 -6.68 -1.77
C ILE A 68 -2.46 -5.80 -2.83
N ALA A 69 -1.47 -6.36 -3.54
CA ALA A 69 -0.73 -5.66 -4.59
C ALA A 69 -1.15 -6.08 -6.01
N SER A 70 -1.78 -7.26 -6.16
CA SER A 70 -2.31 -7.73 -7.44
C SER A 70 -3.59 -7.00 -7.84
N GLY A 71 -3.89 -6.97 -9.16
CA GLY A 71 -5.18 -6.49 -9.66
C GLY A 71 -6.32 -7.46 -9.37
N VAL A 72 -7.55 -6.95 -9.37
CA VAL A 72 -8.78 -7.73 -9.10
C VAL A 72 -9.06 -8.81 -10.16
N ASN A 73 -8.47 -8.70 -11.34
CA ASN A 73 -8.63 -9.67 -12.43
C ASN A 73 -7.51 -10.72 -12.47
N HIS A 74 -6.53 -10.67 -11.56
CA HIS A 74 -5.47 -11.68 -11.50
C HIS A 74 -5.99 -12.95 -10.79
N ASP A 75 -5.55 -14.11 -11.24
CA ASP A 75 -5.85 -15.39 -10.60
C ASP A 75 -5.05 -15.63 -9.31
N GLU A 76 -4.05 -14.78 -9.06
CA GLU A 76 -3.18 -14.81 -7.90
C GLU A 76 -3.30 -13.53 -7.07
N VAL A 77 -3.17 -13.69 -5.76
CA VAL A 77 -2.97 -12.58 -4.82
C VAL A 77 -1.47 -12.35 -4.65
N TRP A 78 -1.04 -11.10 -4.78
CA TRP A 78 0.34 -10.66 -4.55
C TRP A 78 0.43 -9.85 -3.27
N ILE A 79 1.39 -10.20 -2.43
CA ILE A 79 1.69 -9.48 -1.19
C ILE A 79 3.14 -9.03 -1.23
N LEU A 80 3.32 -7.72 -1.25
CA LEU A 80 4.62 -7.07 -1.15
C LEU A 80 4.94 -6.79 0.33
N TYR A 81 6.06 -7.32 0.83
CA TYR A 81 6.45 -7.10 2.21
C TYR A 81 7.96 -6.94 2.38
N THR A 82 8.37 -6.30 3.46
CA THR A 82 9.77 -6.22 3.87
C THR A 82 10.00 -7.06 5.13
N VAL A 83 11.18 -7.67 5.23
CA VAL A 83 11.57 -8.43 6.41
C VAL A 83 12.06 -7.46 7.48
N LYS A 84 11.37 -7.47 8.64
CA LYS A 84 11.82 -6.81 9.86
C LYS A 84 12.55 -7.84 10.73
N SER A 85 13.84 -7.64 10.99
CA SER A 85 14.69 -8.60 11.70
C SER A 85 14.20 -8.93 13.12
N ASP A 86 13.54 -7.96 13.76
CA ASP A 86 12.91 -8.05 15.09
C ASP A 86 11.41 -8.41 15.02
N GLY A 87 10.86 -8.58 13.83
CA GLY A 87 9.46 -8.94 13.62
C GLY A 87 9.19 -10.42 13.88
N LEU A 88 8.01 -10.74 14.41
CA LEU A 88 7.60 -12.12 14.70
C LEU A 88 7.25 -12.91 13.43
N LEU A 89 6.57 -12.28 12.47
CA LEU A 89 6.05 -12.96 11.27
C LEU A 89 7.02 -12.90 10.08
N THR A 90 7.50 -11.72 9.70
CA THR A 90 8.19 -11.54 8.42
C THR A 90 9.49 -12.33 8.27
N PRO A 91 10.32 -12.58 9.32
CA PRO A 91 11.47 -13.47 9.20
C PRO A 91 11.11 -14.93 8.95
N GLN A 92 9.94 -15.38 9.43
CA GLN A 92 9.42 -16.73 9.19
C GLN A 92 8.75 -16.80 7.82
N LEU A 93 7.98 -15.79 7.47
CA LEU A 93 7.33 -15.69 6.16
C LEU A 93 8.34 -15.72 5.01
N ALA A 94 9.52 -15.11 5.17
CA ALA A 94 10.60 -15.17 4.19
C ALA A 94 11.20 -16.58 3.98
N LYS A 95 10.93 -17.54 4.87
CA LYS A 95 11.37 -18.94 4.75
C LYS A 95 10.33 -19.85 4.10
N VAL A 96 9.11 -19.35 3.93
CA VAL A 96 8.01 -20.10 3.33
C VAL A 96 8.32 -20.40 1.87
N LYS A 97 8.05 -21.64 1.46
CA LYS A 97 8.35 -22.18 0.12
C LYS A 97 7.07 -22.43 -0.67
N PRO A 98 7.16 -22.54 -2.00
CA PRO A 98 6.06 -23.04 -2.83
C PRO A 98 5.49 -24.36 -2.28
N GLY A 99 4.17 -24.42 -2.15
CA GLY A 99 3.44 -25.56 -1.59
C GLY A 99 3.17 -25.50 -0.09
N ASP A 100 3.90 -24.66 0.66
CA ASP A 100 3.62 -24.45 2.08
C ASP A 100 2.25 -23.79 2.27
N GLU A 101 1.64 -24.00 3.43
CA GLU A 101 0.35 -23.44 3.79
C GLU A 101 0.53 -22.20 4.67
N ILE A 102 -0.20 -21.15 4.34
CA ILE A 102 -0.38 -19.93 5.14
C ILE A 102 -1.86 -19.77 5.47
N TYR A 103 -2.19 -18.95 6.45
CA TYR A 103 -3.56 -18.63 6.82
C TYR A 103 -3.84 -17.16 6.56
N ILE A 104 -4.96 -16.90 5.88
CA ILE A 104 -5.36 -15.55 5.47
C ILE A 104 -6.76 -15.22 5.96
N THR A 105 -7.06 -13.95 6.16
CA THR A 105 -8.43 -13.47 6.38
C THR A 105 -9.14 -13.21 5.06
N LYS A 106 -10.46 -13.02 5.08
CA LYS A 106 -11.17 -12.33 3.99
C LYS A 106 -10.63 -10.91 3.81
N PRO A 107 -10.68 -10.35 2.58
CA PRO A 107 -10.25 -8.96 2.36
C PRO A 107 -11.19 -7.97 3.05
N PHE A 108 -10.62 -6.85 3.50
CA PHE A 108 -11.34 -5.75 4.14
C PHE A 108 -10.56 -4.44 3.99
N GLY A 109 -11.13 -3.33 4.48
CA GLY A 109 -10.50 -2.01 4.41
C GLY A 109 -11.22 -1.07 3.44
N ASN A 110 -10.99 0.21 3.63
CA ASN A 110 -11.68 1.30 2.92
C ASN A 110 -10.71 2.24 2.19
N PHE A 111 -9.46 1.84 2.01
CA PHE A 111 -8.49 2.62 1.23
C PHE A 111 -8.72 2.38 -0.27
N ILE A 112 -9.86 2.89 -0.77
CA ILE A 112 -10.38 2.62 -2.11
C ILE A 112 -10.49 3.95 -2.85
N CYS A 113 -9.84 4.06 -4.03
CA CYS A 113 -9.93 5.23 -4.88
C CYS A 113 -11.06 5.04 -5.90
N LYS A 114 -12.14 5.81 -5.74
CA LYS A 114 -13.32 5.80 -6.65
C LYS A 114 -13.34 6.98 -7.60
N GLU A 115 -12.56 8.01 -7.29
CA GLU A 115 -12.56 9.27 -8.03
C GLU A 115 -11.87 9.11 -9.36
N GLU A 116 -12.37 9.83 -10.37
CA GLU A 116 -11.77 9.84 -11.70
C GLU A 116 -10.34 10.42 -11.67
N LYS A 117 -10.14 11.54 -10.95
CA LYS A 117 -8.85 12.18 -10.77
C LYS A 117 -8.38 12.05 -9.33
N ALA A 118 -7.13 11.69 -9.13
CA ALA A 118 -6.52 11.64 -7.80
C ALA A 118 -4.99 11.71 -7.90
N VAL A 119 -4.34 12.07 -6.80
CA VAL A 119 -2.88 11.94 -6.63
C VAL A 119 -2.61 10.82 -5.63
N TRP A 120 -1.82 9.85 -6.04
CA TRP A 120 -1.34 8.74 -5.23
C TRP A 120 0.10 9.00 -4.80
N ILE A 121 0.39 8.93 -3.52
CA ILE A 121 1.73 9.18 -2.97
C ILE A 121 2.14 8.01 -2.11
N ALA A 122 3.20 7.33 -2.51
CA ALA A 122 3.65 6.09 -1.87
C ALA A 122 5.12 6.12 -1.48
N THR A 123 5.48 5.41 -0.41
CA THR A 123 6.88 5.06 -0.11
C THR A 123 7.02 3.61 0.31
N GLY A 124 8.11 2.97 -0.15
CA GLY A 124 8.41 1.59 0.16
C GLY A 124 7.26 0.63 -0.21
N THR A 125 6.91 -0.29 0.68
CA THR A 125 5.82 -1.24 0.47
C THR A 125 4.42 -0.60 0.49
N GLY A 126 4.30 0.68 0.88
CA GLY A 126 3.07 1.45 0.74
C GLY A 126 2.62 1.66 -0.72
N ILE A 127 3.42 1.24 -1.70
CA ILE A 127 3.02 1.16 -3.10
C ILE A 127 1.97 0.07 -3.35
N ALA A 128 1.85 -0.95 -2.48
CA ALA A 128 1.02 -2.13 -2.71
C ALA A 128 -0.45 -1.81 -3.03
N PRO A 129 -1.20 -0.98 -2.27
CA PRO A 129 -2.58 -0.66 -2.62
C PRO A 129 -2.70 0.06 -3.96
N PHE A 130 -1.75 0.93 -4.31
CA PHE A 130 -1.73 1.61 -5.60
C PHE A 130 -1.37 0.67 -6.75
N ALA A 131 -0.49 -0.30 -6.52
CA ALA A 131 -0.22 -1.36 -7.48
C ALA A 131 -1.49 -2.18 -7.76
N SER A 132 -2.26 -2.52 -6.73
CA SER A 132 -3.55 -3.18 -6.89
C SER A 132 -4.52 -2.36 -7.75
N MET A 133 -4.67 -1.07 -7.47
CA MET A 133 -5.50 -0.14 -8.26
C MET A 133 -5.00 -0.05 -9.71
N PHE A 134 -3.69 0.05 -9.90
CA PHE A 134 -3.06 0.12 -11.22
C PHE A 134 -3.31 -1.15 -12.03
N PHE A 135 -3.01 -2.32 -11.48
CA PHE A 135 -3.23 -3.61 -12.15
C PHE A 135 -4.71 -3.96 -12.33
N SER A 136 -5.60 -3.23 -11.66
CA SER A 136 -7.06 -3.27 -11.87
C SER A 136 -7.54 -2.28 -12.95
N GLY A 137 -6.63 -1.55 -13.62
CA GLY A 137 -6.97 -0.60 -14.67
C GLY A 137 -7.45 0.78 -14.17
N GLN A 138 -7.29 1.09 -12.87
CA GLN A 138 -7.81 2.32 -12.26
C GLN A 138 -6.82 3.51 -12.32
N PHE A 139 -5.77 3.42 -13.13
CA PHE A 139 -4.70 4.43 -13.18
C PHE A 139 -4.98 5.62 -14.13
N GLN A 140 -6.03 5.54 -14.91
CA GLN A 140 -6.41 6.63 -15.82
C GLN A 140 -6.69 7.93 -15.04
N ASN A 141 -6.13 9.06 -15.52
CA ASN A 141 -6.24 10.38 -14.88
C ASN A 141 -5.68 10.44 -13.43
N LYS A 142 -4.82 9.49 -13.04
CA LYS A 142 -4.12 9.51 -11.75
C LYS A 142 -2.68 10.00 -11.93
N THR A 143 -2.17 10.68 -10.92
CA THR A 143 -0.74 10.95 -10.77
C THR A 143 -0.20 10.08 -9.65
N LEU A 144 0.86 9.31 -9.92
CA LEU A 144 1.53 8.48 -8.91
C LEU A 144 2.92 9.05 -8.60
N ILE A 145 3.14 9.46 -7.36
CA ILE A 145 4.44 9.89 -6.83
C ILE A 145 4.95 8.77 -5.92
N GLN A 146 6.00 8.08 -6.35
CA GLN A 146 6.59 6.98 -5.60
C GLN A 146 7.97 7.33 -5.09
N GLY A 147 8.20 7.26 -3.78
CA GLY A 147 9.48 7.52 -3.16
C GLY A 147 10.16 6.27 -2.61
N ASN A 148 11.47 6.18 -2.82
CA ASN A 148 12.32 5.24 -2.10
C ASN A 148 13.71 5.87 -1.86
N ARG A 149 14.53 5.18 -1.06
CA ARG A 149 15.92 5.59 -0.84
C ARG A 149 16.77 5.36 -2.09
N LEU A 150 16.62 4.19 -2.70
CA LEU A 150 17.35 3.69 -3.87
C LEU A 150 16.37 3.29 -4.98
N LYS A 151 16.82 3.28 -6.22
CA LYS A 151 16.01 2.92 -7.39
C LYS A 151 15.47 1.48 -7.30
N GLU A 152 16.25 0.54 -6.78
CA GLU A 152 15.83 -0.86 -6.60
C GLU A 152 14.59 -1.03 -5.71
N GLY A 153 14.32 -0.06 -4.83
CA GLY A 153 13.15 -0.05 -3.96
C GLY A 153 11.92 0.61 -4.57
N LEU A 154 11.97 1.07 -5.82
CA LEU A 154 10.82 1.53 -6.58
C LEU A 154 10.10 0.31 -7.20
N TYR A 155 9.36 -0.43 -6.37
CA TYR A 155 8.67 -1.64 -6.80
C TYR A 155 7.66 -1.34 -7.90
N PHE A 156 7.54 -2.22 -8.90
CA PHE A 156 6.69 -2.08 -10.09
C PHE A 156 7.02 -0.84 -10.95
N HIS A 157 8.27 -0.34 -10.85
CA HIS A 157 8.71 0.88 -11.52
C HIS A 157 8.54 0.82 -13.03
N GLU A 158 8.89 -0.31 -13.64
CA GLU A 158 8.86 -0.42 -15.10
C GLU A 158 7.41 -0.41 -15.63
N GLU A 159 6.50 -1.09 -14.93
CA GLU A 159 5.09 -1.15 -15.27
C GLU A 159 4.44 0.25 -15.17
N PHE A 160 4.72 0.97 -14.09
CA PHE A 160 4.23 2.34 -13.94
C PHE A 160 4.82 3.29 -14.97
N ARG A 161 6.12 3.18 -15.25
CA ARG A 161 6.80 4.03 -16.23
C ARG A 161 6.24 3.82 -17.63
N GLU A 162 5.95 2.58 -18.02
CA GLU A 162 5.42 2.23 -19.33
C GLU A 162 3.98 2.71 -19.52
N GLN A 163 3.11 2.51 -18.52
CA GLN A 163 1.68 2.74 -18.68
C GLN A 163 1.18 4.09 -18.14
N MET A 164 2.01 4.80 -17.37
CA MET A 164 1.68 6.14 -16.84
C MET A 164 2.72 7.20 -17.28
N PRO A 165 3.05 7.32 -18.58
CA PRO A 165 4.07 8.27 -19.02
C PRO A 165 3.66 9.71 -18.64
N GLY A 166 4.57 10.42 -17.96
CA GLY A 166 4.33 11.79 -17.48
C GLY A 166 3.43 11.92 -16.25
N SER A 167 2.76 10.84 -15.83
CA SER A 167 1.92 10.82 -14.63
C SER A 167 2.52 9.97 -13.50
N TYR A 168 3.56 9.19 -13.78
CA TYR A 168 4.36 8.50 -12.78
C TYR A 168 5.64 9.26 -12.48
N ILE A 169 5.84 9.61 -11.23
CA ILE A 169 6.97 10.40 -10.75
C ILE A 169 7.75 9.57 -9.71
N PRO A 170 8.83 8.89 -10.10
CA PRO A 170 9.71 8.22 -9.18
C PRO A 170 10.66 9.20 -8.49
N CYS A 171 10.86 9.05 -7.18
CA CYS A 171 11.73 9.86 -6.35
C CYS A 171 12.77 8.97 -5.63
N CYS A 172 14.08 9.26 -5.79
CA CYS A 172 15.18 8.59 -5.11
C CYS A 172 15.89 9.54 -4.17
N SER A 173 15.91 9.24 -2.85
CA SER A 173 16.40 10.21 -1.86
C SER A 173 17.88 10.05 -1.49
N ARG A 174 18.53 8.95 -1.85
CA ARG A 174 19.95 8.70 -1.50
C ARG A 174 20.88 8.59 -2.69
N GLU A 175 20.32 8.44 -3.88
CA GLU A 175 21.13 8.36 -5.11
C GLU A 175 20.43 9.08 -6.27
N PRO A 176 21.19 9.77 -7.13
CA PRO A 176 20.69 10.17 -8.43
C PRO A 176 20.39 8.92 -9.28
N ALA A 177 19.25 8.87 -9.93
CA ALA A 177 18.89 7.77 -10.82
C ALA A 177 18.16 8.30 -12.06
N ASP A 178 18.49 7.76 -13.24
CA ASP A 178 17.91 8.20 -14.50
C ASP A 178 16.38 8.07 -14.47
N GLY A 179 15.71 9.15 -14.86
CA GLY A 179 14.27 9.25 -14.88
C GLY A 179 13.63 9.46 -13.51
N CYS A 180 14.41 9.62 -12.43
CA CYS A 180 13.91 9.84 -11.09
C CYS A 180 14.20 11.28 -10.61
N PHE A 181 13.28 11.85 -9.86
CA PHE A 181 13.58 13.04 -9.07
C PHE A 181 14.59 12.68 -7.95
N THR A 182 15.67 13.44 -7.84
CA THR A 182 16.65 13.27 -6.77
C THR A 182 16.16 13.99 -5.51
N GLY A 183 15.60 13.24 -4.56
CA GLY A 183 15.06 13.79 -3.32
C GLY A 183 13.90 12.97 -2.77
N ARG A 184 13.33 13.43 -1.65
CA ARG A 184 12.13 12.85 -1.04
C ARG A 184 10.86 13.29 -1.79
N VAL A 185 9.76 12.55 -1.63
CA VAL A 185 8.44 12.93 -2.18
C VAL A 185 7.99 14.32 -1.70
N THR A 186 8.29 14.71 -0.46
CA THR A 186 8.02 16.05 0.08
C THR A 186 8.76 17.14 -0.68
N GLN A 187 10.04 16.91 -0.97
CA GLN A 187 10.86 17.84 -1.75
C GLN A 187 10.35 17.98 -3.18
N TYR A 188 9.94 16.86 -3.81
CA TYR A 188 9.30 16.94 -5.11
C TYR A 188 8.01 17.76 -5.07
N LEU A 189 7.13 17.50 -4.10
CA LEU A 189 5.91 18.28 -3.91
C LEU A 189 6.19 19.77 -3.70
N GLU A 190 7.29 20.14 -3.05
CA GLU A 190 7.72 21.53 -2.85
C GLU A 190 8.13 22.22 -4.16
N THR A 191 8.59 21.48 -5.16
CA THR A 191 8.91 22.05 -6.48
C THR A 191 7.67 22.36 -7.32
N LEU A 192 6.53 21.75 -6.97
CA LEU A 192 5.27 21.99 -7.66
C LEU A 192 4.66 23.32 -7.20
N GLY A 193 3.84 23.92 -8.06
CA GLY A 193 2.96 25.01 -7.68
C GLY A 193 1.93 24.60 -6.61
N ASN A 194 0.89 25.40 -6.40
CA ASN A 194 -0.18 25.03 -5.46
C ASN A 194 -0.86 23.73 -5.92
N PRO A 195 -1.06 22.77 -5.01
CA PRO A 195 -1.79 21.55 -5.30
C PRO A 195 -3.24 21.85 -5.67
N ASP A 196 -3.84 21.02 -6.53
CA ASP A 196 -5.27 21.14 -6.81
C ASP A 196 -6.05 20.69 -5.57
N SER A 197 -6.69 21.65 -4.92
CA SER A 197 -7.47 21.41 -3.70
C SER A 197 -8.81 20.70 -3.92
N ASN A 198 -9.22 20.48 -5.19
CA ASN A 198 -10.50 19.87 -5.55
C ASN A 198 -10.40 18.36 -5.81
N ILE A 199 -9.19 17.81 -5.90
CA ILE A 199 -8.97 16.38 -6.10
C ILE A 199 -8.47 15.70 -4.82
N PRO A 200 -8.76 14.40 -4.64
CA PRO A 200 -8.26 13.67 -3.48
C PRO A 200 -6.80 13.27 -3.63
N TYR A 201 -6.15 13.18 -2.48
CA TYR A 201 -4.77 12.73 -2.27
C TYR A 201 -4.80 11.45 -1.43
N TYR A 202 -4.22 10.39 -1.94
CA TYR A 202 -4.10 9.10 -1.25
C TYR A 202 -2.65 8.89 -0.85
N LEU A 203 -2.40 8.71 0.44
CA LEU A 203 -1.06 8.58 1.02
C LEU A 203 -0.89 7.19 1.60
N CYS A 204 0.16 6.44 1.21
CA CYS A 204 0.45 5.15 1.82
C CYS A 204 1.96 4.94 1.98
N GLY A 205 2.41 4.54 3.16
CA GLY A 205 3.82 4.28 3.47
C GLY A 205 4.16 4.50 4.93
N SER A 206 5.40 4.92 5.22
CA SER A 206 5.84 5.17 6.59
C SER A 206 5.07 6.31 7.26
N ALA A 207 4.90 6.22 8.59
CA ALA A 207 4.22 7.26 9.36
C ALA A 207 4.84 8.65 9.16
N GLU A 208 6.19 8.74 9.12
CA GLU A 208 6.92 9.99 8.85
C GLU A 208 6.45 10.61 7.52
N MET A 209 6.51 9.84 6.43
CA MET A 209 6.11 10.35 5.10
C MET A 209 4.64 10.78 5.07
N VAL A 210 3.75 9.98 5.62
CA VAL A 210 2.30 10.27 5.61
C VAL A 210 2.01 11.57 6.36
N VAL A 211 2.62 11.77 7.54
CA VAL A 211 2.45 12.99 8.34
C VAL A 211 3.02 14.19 7.60
N ASP A 212 4.27 14.11 7.11
CA ASP A 212 4.95 15.22 6.44
C ASP A 212 4.19 15.67 5.18
N VAL A 213 3.74 14.71 4.35
CA VAL A 213 3.00 15.02 3.12
C VAL A 213 1.63 15.59 3.44
N ARG A 214 0.89 15.00 4.40
CA ARG A 214 -0.41 15.53 4.83
C ARG A 214 -0.31 16.98 5.29
N ASP A 215 0.65 17.28 6.17
CA ASP A 215 0.83 18.61 6.74
C ASP A 215 1.25 19.62 5.66
N LEU A 216 2.10 19.20 4.70
CA LEU A 216 2.47 20.01 3.55
C LEU A 216 1.25 20.34 2.67
N LEU A 217 0.40 19.35 2.37
CA LEU A 217 -0.81 19.52 1.55
C LEU A 217 -1.80 20.46 2.24
N ILE A 218 -2.06 20.26 3.54
CA ILE A 218 -2.96 21.15 4.33
C ILE A 218 -2.42 22.56 4.35
N LYS A 219 -1.13 22.77 4.62
CA LYS A 219 -0.48 24.08 4.60
C LYS A 219 -0.63 24.80 3.25
N ARG A 220 -0.76 24.03 2.16
CA ARG A 220 -0.95 24.56 0.79
C ARG A 220 -2.42 24.62 0.36
N GLY A 221 -3.36 24.46 1.29
CA GLY A 221 -4.79 24.68 1.06
C GLY A 221 -5.59 23.48 0.61
N VAL A 222 -5.01 22.25 0.62
CA VAL A 222 -5.80 21.03 0.38
C VAL A 222 -6.67 20.76 1.61
N PRO A 223 -8.00 20.65 1.46
CA PRO A 223 -8.90 20.31 2.57
C PRO A 223 -8.57 18.93 3.15
N PHE A 224 -8.65 18.81 4.49
CA PHE A 224 -8.35 17.55 5.18
C PHE A 224 -9.19 16.37 4.68
N GLN A 225 -10.47 16.59 4.35
CA GLN A 225 -11.36 15.56 3.80
C GLN A 225 -10.92 15.03 2.42
N ASN A 226 -10.06 15.76 1.71
CA ASN A 226 -9.50 15.35 0.43
C ASN A 226 -8.17 14.57 0.60
N ILE A 227 -7.77 14.26 1.84
CA ILE A 227 -6.56 13.49 2.13
C ILE A 227 -6.96 12.18 2.80
N GLN A 228 -6.70 11.06 2.14
CA GLN A 228 -6.89 9.72 2.67
C GLN A 228 -5.52 9.10 2.91
N ALA A 229 -5.31 8.47 4.06
CA ALA A 229 -4.01 7.95 4.44
C ALA A 229 -4.09 6.56 5.07
N GLU A 230 -3.15 5.70 4.72
CA GLU A 230 -2.89 4.41 5.35
C GLU A 230 -1.41 4.35 5.76
N ILE A 231 -1.15 3.96 7.02
CA ILE A 231 0.20 3.93 7.59
C ILE A 231 0.66 2.49 7.72
N PHE A 232 1.86 2.20 7.22
CA PHE A 232 2.54 0.92 7.40
C PHE A 232 3.59 1.04 8.51
N PHE A 233 3.53 0.12 9.47
CA PHE A 233 4.41 0.05 10.64
C PHE A 233 5.52 -0.99 10.48
#